data_085677e0ef1755d1aeca0b46976d617e
#
_entry.id   085677e0ef1755d1aeca0b46976d617e
#
_cell.length_a   1.000
_cell.length_b   1.000
_cell.length_c   1.000
_cell.angle_alpha   90.00
_cell.angle_beta   90.00
_cell.angle_gamma   90.00
#
_symmetry.space_group_name_H-M   'P 1'
#
loop_
_entity.id
_entity.type
_entity.pdbx_description
1 polymer ?
#
loop_
_entity_poly.entity_id
_entity_poly.type
_entity_poly.pdbx_seq_one_letter_code
_entity_poly.pdbx_strand_id
1 'polypeptide(L)'
;MAKQIKQGEDARKALCAGIDTLANTVKITLGPKGRNVVLGKKFGAPVITNDGVTIAKEIELKDEFENMGAQLVREVATKTNDAAGDGTTTATVLAQAMVTEGMKNVTAGANPMEIGRASCRERVYMPV
;
A
#
# COMPACT_ATOMS: atom_id res chain seq x y z
N MET A 1 4.53 -27.61 1.93
CA MET A 1 5.48 -26.54 2.29
C MET A 1 5.32 -26.14 3.74
N ALA A 2 6.42 -26.01 4.44
CA ALA A 2 6.39 -25.49 5.80
C ALA A 2 6.03 -23.99 5.80
N LYS A 3 5.21 -23.59 6.75
CA LYS A 3 4.86 -22.17 6.92
C LYS A 3 6.01 -21.45 7.62
N GLN A 4 6.30 -20.24 7.15
CA GLN A 4 7.23 -19.34 7.82
C GLN A 4 6.44 -18.40 8.72
N ILE A 5 6.96 -18.17 9.91
CA ILE A 5 6.30 -17.32 10.90
C ILE A 5 7.27 -16.24 11.36
N LYS A 6 6.84 -14.99 11.29
CA LYS A 6 7.50 -13.85 11.92
C LYS A 6 6.56 -13.20 12.90
N GLN A 7 7.11 -12.70 13.99
CA GLN A 7 6.34 -12.06 15.06
C GLN A 7 6.94 -10.73 15.47
N GLY A 8 6.12 -9.89 16.10
CA GLY A 8 6.55 -8.66 16.72
C GLY A 8 7.04 -7.62 15.74
N GLU A 9 8.11 -6.94 16.10
CA GLU A 9 8.65 -5.81 15.36
C GLU A 9 9.21 -6.21 13.99
N ASP A 10 9.82 -7.39 13.88
CA ASP A 10 10.35 -7.88 12.60
C ASP A 10 9.24 -8.08 11.57
N ALA A 11 8.11 -8.63 11.99
CA ALA A 11 6.94 -8.79 11.12
C ALA A 11 6.41 -7.43 10.67
N ARG A 12 6.29 -6.47 11.58
CA ARG A 12 5.83 -5.12 11.25
C ARG A 12 6.76 -4.41 10.27
N LYS A 13 8.08 -4.52 10.48
CA LYS A 13 9.08 -3.94 9.57
C LYS A 13 8.97 -4.51 8.16
N ALA A 14 8.83 -5.82 8.05
CA ALA A 14 8.70 -6.47 6.75
C ALA A 14 7.43 -6.02 6.00
N LEU A 15 6.30 -5.98 6.70
CA LEU A 15 5.04 -5.49 6.12
C LEU A 15 5.15 -4.03 5.68
N CYS A 16 5.72 -3.18 6.51
CA CYS A 16 5.91 -1.76 6.18
C CYS A 16 6.86 -1.57 4.98
N ALA A 17 7.92 -2.35 4.90
CA ALA A 17 8.84 -2.30 3.75
C ALA A 17 8.12 -2.65 2.44
N GLY A 18 7.26 -3.66 2.46
CA GLY A 18 6.44 -4.05 1.31
C GLY A 18 5.44 -2.96 0.92
N ILE A 19 4.77 -2.39 1.89
CA ILE A 19 3.82 -1.28 1.68
C ILE A 19 4.55 -0.08 1.06
N ASP A 20 5.69 0.30 1.59
CA ASP A 20 6.47 1.42 1.10
C ASP A 20 6.98 1.19 -0.33
N THR A 21 7.47 0.00 -0.63
CA THR A 21 7.96 -0.33 -1.96
C THR A 21 6.87 -0.17 -3.01
N LEU A 22 5.70 -0.73 -2.76
CA LEU A 22 4.59 -0.64 -3.70
C LEU A 22 4.04 0.79 -3.78
N ALA A 23 3.83 1.44 -2.66
CA ALA A 23 3.30 2.79 -2.63
C ALA A 23 4.24 3.81 -3.28
N ASN A 24 5.55 3.68 -3.06
CA ASN A 24 6.53 4.56 -3.70
C ASN A 24 6.57 4.36 -5.22
N THR A 25 6.38 3.14 -5.70
CA THR A 25 6.30 2.86 -7.13
C THR A 25 5.05 3.51 -7.75
N VAL A 26 3.91 3.40 -7.08
CA VAL A 26 2.66 3.99 -7.56
C VAL A 26 2.69 5.52 -7.46
N LYS A 27 3.32 6.05 -6.44
CA LYS A 27 3.39 7.48 -6.13
C LYS A 27 3.97 8.34 -7.26
N ILE A 28 4.93 7.80 -8.01
CA ILE A 28 5.56 8.55 -9.10
C ILE A 28 4.61 8.86 -10.26
N THR A 29 3.46 8.20 -10.32
CA THR A 29 2.43 8.44 -11.33
C THR A 29 1.45 9.54 -10.92
N LEU A 30 1.53 10.04 -9.69
CA LEU A 30 0.57 10.99 -9.13
C LEU A 30 0.79 12.42 -9.64
N GLY A 31 -0.30 13.07 -9.99
CA GLY A 31 -0.35 14.51 -10.26
C GLY A 31 0.09 14.91 -11.67
N PRO A 32 0.13 16.23 -11.94
CA PRO A 32 0.43 16.75 -13.28
C PRO A 32 1.84 16.42 -13.79
N LYS A 33 2.77 16.20 -12.87
CA LYS A 33 4.16 15.77 -13.18
C LYS A 33 4.33 14.27 -13.05
N GLY A 34 3.22 13.53 -12.95
CA GLY A 34 3.25 12.09 -12.86
C GLY A 34 3.93 11.43 -14.07
N ARG A 35 4.68 10.35 -13.78
CA ARG A 35 5.43 9.63 -14.81
C ARG A 35 4.84 8.25 -15.01
N ASN A 36 5.12 7.67 -16.17
CA ASN A 36 4.74 6.29 -16.45
C ASN A 36 5.73 5.33 -15.78
N VAL A 37 5.22 4.14 -15.45
CA VAL A 37 6.00 3.03 -14.90
C VAL A 37 6.12 1.97 -15.98
N VAL A 38 7.33 1.42 -16.15
CA VAL A 38 7.59 0.29 -17.04
C VAL A 38 7.61 -0.98 -16.20
N LEU A 39 6.71 -1.90 -16.50
CA LEU A 39 6.59 -3.18 -15.82
C LEU A 39 7.19 -4.28 -16.70
N GLY A 40 8.28 -4.89 -16.23
CA GLY A 40 8.89 -6.03 -16.90
C GLY A 40 8.04 -7.28 -16.72
N LYS A 41 7.83 -8.01 -17.81
CA LYS A 41 7.15 -9.31 -17.77
C LYS A 41 8.10 -10.43 -18.14
N LYS A 42 7.92 -11.59 -17.52
CA LYS A 42 8.70 -12.79 -17.88
C LYS A 42 8.43 -13.24 -19.30
N PHE A 43 7.20 -13.06 -19.77
CA PHE A 43 6.76 -13.41 -21.12
C PHE A 43 6.06 -12.20 -21.74
N GLY A 44 6.52 -11.80 -22.90
CA GLY A 44 5.92 -10.71 -23.68
C GLY A 44 6.64 -9.37 -23.47
N ALA A 45 6.10 -8.33 -24.12
CA ALA A 45 6.64 -6.99 -24.08
C ALA A 45 6.41 -6.33 -22.71
N PRO A 46 7.33 -5.45 -22.24
CA PRO A 46 7.09 -4.65 -21.04
C PRO A 46 5.83 -3.80 -21.18
N VAL A 47 5.09 -3.65 -20.09
CA VAL A 47 3.90 -2.79 -20.03
C VAL A 47 4.30 -1.42 -19.49
N ILE A 48 3.92 -0.38 -20.21
CA ILE A 48 4.10 1.00 -19.78
C ILE A 48 2.72 1.52 -19.34
N THR A 49 2.62 1.95 -18.10
CA THR A 49 1.35 2.40 -17.55
C THR A 49 1.54 3.47 -16.48
N ASN A 50 0.51 4.29 -16.28
CA ASN A 50 0.40 5.22 -15.16
C ASN A 50 -0.80 4.91 -14.27
N ASP A 51 -1.50 3.80 -14.53
CA ASP A 51 -2.64 3.39 -13.74
C ASP A 51 -2.21 2.71 -12.45
N GLY A 52 -2.57 3.30 -11.32
CA GLY A 52 -2.19 2.80 -10.01
C GLY A 52 -2.64 1.38 -9.71
N VAL A 53 -3.84 1.01 -10.12
CA VAL A 53 -4.36 -0.35 -9.87
C VAL A 53 -3.62 -1.39 -10.71
N THR A 54 -3.28 -1.07 -11.95
CA THR A 54 -2.51 -1.96 -12.83
C THR A 54 -1.12 -2.19 -12.26
N ILE A 55 -0.44 -1.12 -11.85
CA ILE A 55 0.88 -1.21 -11.21
C ILE A 55 0.82 -2.06 -9.95
N ALA A 56 -0.17 -1.82 -9.11
CA ALA A 56 -0.33 -2.56 -7.85
C ALA A 56 -0.53 -4.05 -8.07
N LYS A 57 -1.25 -4.43 -9.11
CA LYS A 57 -1.51 -5.84 -9.44
C LYS A 57 -0.28 -6.57 -9.98
N GLU A 58 0.61 -5.88 -10.67
CA GLU A 58 1.76 -6.48 -11.33
C GLU A 58 3.02 -6.56 -10.43
N ILE A 59 3.07 -5.82 -9.33
CA ILE A 59 4.24 -5.82 -8.45
C ILE A 59 4.25 -7.06 -7.58
N GLU A 60 5.35 -7.83 -7.68
CA GLU A 60 5.65 -8.94 -6.79
C GLU A 60 7.04 -8.74 -6.20
N LEU A 61 7.16 -8.94 -4.90
CA LEU A 61 8.40 -8.82 -4.16
C LEU A 61 9.00 -10.20 -3.88
N LYS A 62 10.33 -10.28 -3.83
CA LYS A 62 11.03 -11.54 -3.59
C LYS A 62 10.84 -12.06 -2.18
N ASP A 63 10.82 -11.17 -1.20
CA ASP A 63 10.57 -11.54 0.19
C ASP A 63 9.07 -11.78 0.39
N GLU A 64 8.71 -12.95 0.89
CA GLU A 64 7.30 -13.31 1.08
C GLU A 64 6.58 -12.40 2.07
N PHE A 65 7.26 -11.95 3.12
CA PHE A 65 6.66 -11.06 4.12
C PHE A 65 6.48 -9.65 3.58
N GLU A 66 7.44 -9.14 2.84
CA GLU A 66 7.29 -7.86 2.14
C GLU A 66 6.18 -7.93 1.09
N ASN A 67 6.08 -9.04 0.39
CA ASN A 67 5.01 -9.27 -0.59
C ASN A 67 3.63 -9.28 0.06
N MET A 68 3.49 -9.77 1.28
CA MET A 68 2.23 -9.70 2.03
C MET A 68 1.84 -8.24 2.30
N GLY A 69 2.79 -7.38 2.67
CA GLY A 69 2.55 -5.95 2.81
C GLY A 69 2.11 -5.31 1.50
N ALA A 70 2.76 -5.65 0.40
CA ALA A 70 2.38 -5.19 -0.93
C ALA A 70 0.95 -5.64 -1.30
N GLN A 71 0.56 -6.86 -0.94
CA GLN A 71 -0.80 -7.35 -1.18
C GLN A 71 -1.86 -6.56 -0.43
N LEU A 72 -1.57 -6.11 0.80
CA LEU A 72 -2.51 -5.27 1.55
C LEU A 72 -2.78 -3.95 0.84
N VAL A 73 -1.74 -3.32 0.31
CA VAL A 73 -1.89 -2.07 -0.46
C VAL A 73 -2.59 -2.34 -1.80
N ARG A 74 -2.34 -3.48 -2.41
CA ARG A 74 -3.04 -3.91 -3.62
C ARG A 74 -4.55 -3.99 -3.39
N GLU A 75 -4.99 -4.48 -2.23
CA GLU A 75 -6.40 -4.49 -1.87
C GLU A 75 -6.98 -3.09 -1.76
N VAL A 76 -6.24 -2.14 -1.22
CA VAL A 76 -6.67 -0.73 -1.14
C VAL A 76 -6.95 -0.19 -2.54
N ALA A 77 -6.01 -0.37 -3.47
CA ALA A 77 -6.16 0.08 -4.84
C ALA A 77 -7.36 -0.60 -5.54
N THR A 78 -7.50 -1.91 -5.35
CA THR A 78 -8.58 -2.68 -5.96
C THR A 78 -9.95 -2.25 -5.44
N LYS A 79 -10.11 -2.11 -4.13
CA LYS A 79 -11.37 -1.66 -3.53
C LYS A 79 -11.75 -0.25 -3.95
N THR A 80 -10.79 0.64 -4.05
CA THR A 80 -11.01 2.00 -4.53
C THR A 80 -11.48 1.99 -5.98
N ASN A 81 -10.84 1.18 -6.83
CA ASN A 81 -11.23 1.03 -8.22
C ASN A 81 -12.65 0.46 -8.37
N ASP A 82 -13.00 -0.55 -7.57
CA ASP A 82 -14.32 -1.17 -7.59
C ASP A 82 -15.43 -0.21 -7.14
N ALA A 83 -15.13 0.63 -6.14
CA ALA A 83 -16.11 1.57 -5.58
C ALA A 83 -16.27 2.85 -6.43
N ALA A 84 -15.17 3.38 -6.96
CA ALA A 84 -15.17 4.71 -7.59
C ALA A 84 -14.62 4.72 -9.03
N GLY A 85 -13.88 3.71 -9.43
CA GLY A 85 -13.24 3.67 -10.75
C GLY A 85 -12.12 4.68 -10.96
N ASP A 86 -11.76 5.43 -9.91
CA ASP A 86 -10.76 6.49 -9.95
C ASP A 86 -10.17 6.71 -8.57
N GLY A 87 -9.03 7.41 -8.51
CA GLY A 87 -8.39 7.76 -7.25
C GLY A 87 -7.55 6.63 -6.63
N THR A 88 -7.21 5.61 -7.39
CA THR A 88 -6.43 4.45 -6.90
C THR A 88 -5.03 4.85 -6.42
N THR A 89 -4.35 5.72 -7.14
CA THR A 89 -3.02 6.23 -6.74
C THR A 89 -3.11 7.06 -5.47
N THR A 90 -4.10 7.95 -5.38
CA THR A 90 -4.33 8.78 -4.19
C THR A 90 -4.64 7.91 -2.98
N ALA A 91 -5.51 6.91 -3.12
CA ALA A 91 -5.85 5.98 -2.05
C ALA A 91 -4.62 5.21 -1.55
N THR A 92 -3.76 4.76 -2.47
CA THR A 92 -2.52 4.06 -2.14
C THR A 92 -1.55 4.95 -1.35
N VAL A 93 -1.38 6.19 -1.77
CA VAL A 93 -0.52 7.17 -1.07
C VAL A 93 -1.07 7.49 0.31
N LEU A 94 -2.39 7.67 0.44
CA LEU A 94 -3.04 7.90 1.73
C LEU A 94 -2.88 6.70 2.66
N ALA A 95 -3.05 5.49 2.15
CA ALA A 95 -2.85 4.27 2.94
C ALA A 95 -1.42 4.19 3.46
N GLN A 96 -0.42 4.48 2.63
CA GLN A 96 0.98 4.54 3.05
C GLN A 96 1.19 5.54 4.18
N ALA A 97 0.66 6.75 4.03
CA ALA A 97 0.81 7.81 5.04
C ALA A 97 0.16 7.41 6.36
N MET A 98 -1.04 6.84 6.32
CA MET A 98 -1.76 6.38 7.52
C MET A 98 -0.99 5.26 8.22
N VAL A 99 -0.45 4.30 7.49
CA VAL A 99 0.34 3.21 8.06
C VAL A 99 1.64 3.75 8.66
N THR A 100 2.34 4.64 7.97
CA THR A 100 3.60 5.22 8.45
C THR A 100 3.40 5.98 9.75
N GLU A 101 2.40 6.83 9.84
CA GLU A 101 2.12 7.59 11.06
C GLU A 101 1.56 6.69 12.18
N GLY A 102 0.70 5.73 11.85
CA GLY A 102 0.17 4.77 12.81
C GLY A 102 1.27 3.90 13.41
N MET A 103 2.22 3.45 12.62
CA MET A 103 3.32 2.61 13.10
C MET A 103 4.26 3.35 14.05
N LYS A 104 4.45 4.65 13.88
CA LYS A 104 5.20 5.45 14.85
C LYS A 104 4.57 5.38 16.24
N ASN A 105 3.25 5.48 16.30
CA ASN A 105 2.50 5.41 17.55
C ASN A 105 2.48 4.00 18.14
N VAL A 106 2.36 2.98 17.31
CA VAL A 106 2.43 1.57 17.75
C VAL A 106 3.80 1.25 18.36
N THR A 107 4.87 1.70 17.72
CA THR A 107 6.24 1.52 18.23
C THR A 107 6.44 2.24 19.57
N ALA A 108 5.76 3.36 19.78
CA ALA A 108 5.77 4.10 21.04
C ALA A 108 4.88 3.48 22.13
N GLY A 109 4.15 2.41 21.84
CA GLY A 109 3.34 1.67 22.80
C GLY A 109 1.84 1.86 22.70
N ALA A 110 1.35 2.60 21.69
CA ALA A 110 -0.08 2.78 21.48
C ALA A 110 -0.76 1.49 21.01
N ASN A 111 -2.04 1.32 21.36
CA ASN A 111 -2.82 0.18 20.94
C ASN A 111 -3.23 0.31 19.47
N PRO A 112 -2.78 -0.60 18.57
CA PRO A 112 -3.09 -0.50 17.15
C PRO A 112 -4.59 -0.59 16.84
N MET A 113 -5.36 -1.31 17.64
CA MET A 113 -6.82 -1.41 17.45
C MET A 113 -7.52 -0.08 17.70
N GLU A 114 -7.06 0.67 18.69
CA GLU A 114 -7.60 2.00 18.98
C GLU A 114 -7.25 3.02 17.90
N ILE A 115 -6.02 2.95 17.37
CA ILE A 115 -5.59 3.79 16.24
C ILE A 115 -6.47 3.53 15.02
N GLY A 116 -6.73 2.28 14.70
CA GLY A 116 -7.60 1.89 13.60
C GLY A 116 -9.03 2.44 13.76
N ARG A 117 -9.59 2.33 14.95
CA ARG A 117 -10.93 2.87 15.24
C ARG A 117 -10.97 4.38 15.13
N ALA A 118 -9.99 5.08 15.67
CA ALA A 118 -9.90 6.53 15.60
C ALA A 118 -9.81 7.01 14.15
N SER A 119 -8.94 6.40 13.34
CA SER A 119 -8.79 6.72 11.93
C SER A 119 -10.09 6.53 11.15
N CYS A 120 -10.82 5.44 11.42
CA CYS A 120 -12.09 5.18 10.76
C CYS A 120 -13.20 6.15 11.19
N ARG A 121 -13.18 6.62 12.42
CA ARG A 121 -14.18 7.58 12.92
C ARG A 121 -13.94 9.00 12.44
N GLU A 122 -12.68 9.47 12.46
CA GLU A 122 -12.32 10.83 12.08
C GLU A 122 -12.76 11.19 10.67
N ARG A 123 -12.72 10.25 9.76
CA ARG A 123 -13.17 10.47 8.39
C ARG A 123 -14.63 10.94 8.27
N VAL A 124 -15.44 10.64 9.26
CA VAL A 124 -16.89 10.89 9.22
C VAL A 124 -17.22 12.30 9.67
N TYR A 125 -16.38 12.88 10.50
CA TYR A 125 -16.65 14.17 11.08
C TYR A 125 -15.83 15.27 10.41
N MET A 126 -16.43 15.84 9.36
CA MET A 126 -15.90 17.04 8.73
C MET A 126 -16.79 18.21 9.17
N PRO A 127 -16.33 19.08 10.08
CA PRO A 127 -17.07 20.29 10.38
C PRO A 127 -17.10 21.19 9.15
N VAL A 128 -18.27 21.48 8.74
CA VAL A 128 -18.51 22.35 7.60
C VAL A 128 -18.45 23.79 8.05
#